data_4023d292049e564be2528e414e38e243
#
_entry.id   4023d292049e564be2528e414e38e243
#
_cell.length_a   1.000
_cell.length_b   1.000
_cell.length_c   1.000
_cell.angle_alpha   90.00
_cell.angle_beta   90.00
_cell.angle_gamma   90.00
#
_symmetry.space_group_name_H-M   'P 1'
#
loop_
_entity.id
_entity.type
_entity.pdbx_description
1 polymer ?
#
loop_
_entity_poly.entity_id
_entity_poly.type
_entity_poly.pdbx_seq_one_letter_code
_entity_poly.pdbx_strand_id
1 'polypeptide(L)'
;MGVLFTKLLTVERGVTMDNLMLNNKIYLEGKIASGLEYSHEMYGEGFYTFNLDVMRLSDSVDRLNITISERLIANIDLSIGTEVIVDGQLRSYNKFIDGSNKLILTVFARNIEPCLERSKNPNEIFLDGYICKEPVYRTTPFGREIADVLLAVNRAYNKSDYIPTIAWGRNSRFCQSLNVGDNIRVWGRVQSREYQKKVSDTETIKKIAYEVSISKMEKVEGDNSSNEEGAV
;
A
#
# COMPACT_ATOMS: atom_id res chain seq x y z
N MET A 1 -21.62 8.37 -14.51
CA MET A 1 -20.41 8.19 -15.34
C MET A 1 -19.43 7.26 -14.61
N GLY A 2 -19.64 5.96 -14.68
CA GLY A 2 -18.87 4.95 -13.92
C GLY A 2 -18.12 4.00 -14.85
N VAL A 3 -17.37 4.52 -15.83
CA VAL A 3 -16.83 3.68 -16.92
C VAL A 3 -15.29 3.64 -16.97
N LEU A 4 -14.57 4.45 -16.15
CA LEU A 4 -13.12 4.57 -16.30
C LEU A 4 -12.29 3.51 -15.55
N PHE A 5 -12.78 2.92 -14.47
CA PHE A 5 -11.97 1.99 -13.66
C PHE A 5 -12.01 0.53 -14.15
N THR A 6 -13.06 0.11 -14.85
CA THR A 6 -13.20 -1.29 -15.33
C THR A 6 -12.32 -1.61 -16.55
N LYS A 7 -11.74 -0.61 -17.19
CA LYS A 7 -10.94 -0.79 -18.42
C LYS A 7 -9.43 -0.95 -18.19
N LEU A 8 -8.94 -0.85 -16.95
CA LEU A 8 -7.49 -0.86 -16.64
C LEU A 8 -6.94 -2.22 -16.16
N LEU A 9 -7.71 -3.28 -16.14
CA LEU A 9 -7.30 -4.56 -15.52
C LEU A 9 -7.05 -5.71 -16.49
N THR A 10 -7.00 -5.47 -17.79
CA THR A 10 -6.52 -6.48 -18.75
C THR A 10 -5.07 -6.14 -19.12
N VAL A 11 -4.11 -6.74 -18.44
CA VAL A 11 -2.68 -6.63 -18.75
C VAL A 11 -2.25 -7.88 -19.48
N GLU A 12 -1.95 -7.76 -20.77
CA GLU A 12 -1.18 -8.75 -21.53
C GLU A 12 0.30 -8.68 -21.14
N ARG A 13 0.95 -9.84 -21.12
CA ARG A 13 2.29 -10.08 -20.58
C ARG A 13 3.40 -9.56 -21.50
N GLY A 14 4.28 -8.74 -20.99
CA GLY A 14 5.57 -8.35 -21.53
C GLY A 14 6.31 -7.51 -20.50
N VAL A 15 7.49 -7.95 -20.05
CA VAL A 15 8.29 -7.23 -19.03
C VAL A 15 8.96 -6.03 -19.68
N THR A 16 8.27 -4.90 -19.72
CA THR A 16 8.82 -3.59 -20.09
C THR A 16 8.85 -2.68 -18.85
N MET A 17 9.62 -1.58 -18.90
CA MET A 17 9.64 -0.59 -17.80
C MET A 17 8.23 -0.10 -17.40
N ASP A 18 7.28 -0.10 -18.34
CA ASP A 18 5.88 0.25 -18.08
C ASP A 18 5.20 -0.74 -17.11
N ASN A 19 5.58 -2.01 -17.10
CA ASN A 19 4.98 -3.01 -16.21
C ASN A 19 5.40 -2.84 -14.75
N LEU A 20 6.62 -2.35 -14.47
CA LEU A 20 7.04 -1.99 -13.10
C LEU A 20 6.28 -0.81 -12.53
N MET A 21 5.64 -0.01 -13.38
CA MET A 21 4.76 1.10 -12.97
C MET A 21 3.34 0.64 -12.64
N LEU A 22 2.96 -0.57 -13.08
CA LEU A 22 1.61 -1.11 -12.93
C LEU A 22 1.44 -2.03 -11.73
N ASN A 23 2.53 -2.46 -11.10
CA ASN A 23 2.53 -3.40 -9.98
C ASN A 23 2.15 -2.79 -8.62
N ASN A 24 1.99 -1.48 -8.54
CA ASN A 24 1.66 -0.76 -7.31
C ASN A 24 0.83 0.48 -7.67
N LYS A 25 -0.46 0.42 -7.40
CA LYS A 25 -1.40 1.50 -7.66
C LYS A 25 -2.28 1.73 -6.47
N ILE A 26 -2.39 2.97 -6.04
CA ILE A 26 -3.30 3.39 -4.98
C ILE A 26 -4.15 4.56 -5.45
N TYR A 27 -5.41 4.52 -5.07
CA TYR A 27 -6.39 5.58 -5.23
C TYR A 27 -6.98 5.92 -3.86
N LEU A 28 -6.93 7.19 -3.50
CA LEU A 28 -7.46 7.69 -2.23
C LEU A 28 -8.32 8.92 -2.46
N GLU A 29 -9.44 8.99 -1.76
CA GLU A 29 -10.23 10.20 -1.58
C GLU A 29 -10.24 10.55 -0.10
N GLY A 30 -9.95 11.81 0.23
CA GLY A 30 -9.88 12.20 1.62
C GLY A 30 -9.77 13.71 1.84
N LYS A 31 -9.72 14.08 3.12
CA LYS A 31 -9.49 15.45 3.56
C LYS A 31 -8.06 15.66 3.97
N ILE A 32 -7.48 16.76 3.56
CA ILE A 32 -6.18 17.22 4.06
C ILE A 32 -6.27 17.45 5.57
N ALA A 33 -5.43 16.76 6.33
CA ALA A 33 -5.47 16.75 7.79
C ALA A 33 -4.29 17.46 8.46
N SER A 34 -3.26 17.84 7.69
CA SER A 34 -2.14 18.63 8.18
C SER A 34 -1.62 19.58 7.10
N GLY A 35 -0.88 20.60 7.51
CA GLY A 35 -0.11 21.43 6.58
C GLY A 35 0.99 20.62 5.88
N LEU A 36 1.54 21.22 4.82
CA LEU A 36 2.70 20.71 4.12
C LEU A 36 3.96 20.86 4.96
N GLU A 37 4.73 19.78 5.08
CA GLU A 37 6.04 19.77 5.71
C GLU A 37 7.10 19.39 4.68
N TYR A 38 8.19 20.16 4.60
CA TYR A 38 9.32 19.81 3.72
C TYR A 38 9.94 18.48 4.17
N SER A 39 10.12 17.57 3.23
CA SER A 39 10.67 16.25 3.49
C SER A 39 12.14 16.13 3.05
N HIS A 40 12.40 16.31 1.77
CA HIS A 40 13.72 16.18 1.15
C HIS A 40 13.73 16.75 -0.25
N GLU A 41 14.92 16.85 -0.83
CA GLU A 41 15.13 17.17 -2.23
C GLU A 41 15.76 15.99 -2.97
N MET A 42 15.38 15.77 -4.20
CA MET A 42 16.00 14.77 -5.07
C MET A 42 16.11 15.31 -6.49
N TYR A 43 17.33 15.39 -7.01
CA TYR A 43 17.64 15.92 -8.35
C TYR A 43 17.09 17.33 -8.61
N GLY A 44 17.15 18.20 -7.61
CA GLY A 44 16.66 19.59 -7.73
C GLY A 44 15.13 19.72 -7.66
N GLU A 45 14.43 18.67 -7.24
CA GLU A 45 12.99 18.66 -7.02
C GLU A 45 12.68 18.49 -5.54
N GLY A 46 11.92 19.44 -4.97
CA GLY A 46 11.49 19.42 -3.57
C GLY A 46 10.32 18.45 -3.36
N PHE A 47 10.37 17.70 -2.26
CA PHE A 47 9.29 16.82 -1.82
C PHE A 47 8.78 17.23 -0.46
N TYR A 48 7.47 17.19 -0.32
CA TYR A 48 6.73 17.55 0.89
C TYR A 48 5.89 16.39 1.37
N THR A 49 5.53 16.41 2.65
CA THR A 49 4.60 15.46 3.25
C THR A 49 3.41 16.16 3.89
N PHE A 50 2.27 15.50 3.88
CA PHE A 50 1.08 15.89 4.63
C PHE A 50 0.26 14.64 5.00
N ASN A 51 -0.68 14.80 5.92
CA ASN A 51 -1.60 13.75 6.29
C ASN A 51 -2.92 13.91 5.56
N LEU A 52 -3.46 12.78 5.07
CA LEU A 52 -4.77 12.68 4.44
C LEU A 52 -5.67 11.80 5.32
N ASP A 53 -6.83 12.32 5.71
CA ASP A 53 -7.87 11.58 6.41
C ASP A 53 -8.82 10.94 5.39
N VAL A 54 -8.80 9.61 5.32
CA VAL A 54 -9.61 8.80 4.41
C VAL A 54 -10.70 8.10 5.21
N MET A 55 -11.96 8.34 4.86
CA MET A 55 -13.11 7.73 5.53
C MET A 55 -13.23 6.26 5.16
N ARG A 56 -13.50 5.41 6.15
CA ARG A 56 -13.94 4.03 5.93
C ARG A 56 -15.46 3.98 5.76
N LEU A 57 -15.96 2.90 5.19
CA LEU A 57 -17.40 2.63 5.15
C LEU A 57 -18.03 2.45 6.56
N SER A 58 -17.22 2.28 7.59
CA SER A 58 -17.60 2.10 9.01
C SER A 58 -17.49 3.40 9.84
N ASP A 59 -17.48 4.56 9.21
CA ASP A 59 -17.33 5.90 9.83
C ASP A 59 -16.00 6.11 10.58
N SER A 60 -15.09 5.14 10.53
CA SER A 60 -13.73 5.30 11.05
C SER A 60 -12.86 6.00 10.01
N VAL A 61 -11.79 6.65 10.47
CA VAL A 61 -10.85 7.37 9.61
C VAL A 61 -9.50 6.69 9.61
N ASP A 62 -8.92 6.52 8.44
CA ASP A 62 -7.51 6.17 8.26
C ASP A 62 -6.72 7.46 7.97
N ARG A 63 -5.82 7.84 8.86
CA ARG A 63 -4.90 8.95 8.63
C ARG A 63 -3.65 8.42 7.94
N LEU A 64 -3.47 8.78 6.67
CA LEU A 64 -2.41 8.27 5.81
C LEU A 64 -1.39 9.38 5.50
N ASN A 65 -0.10 9.03 5.51
CA ASN A 65 0.97 9.94 5.15
C ASN A 65 1.12 9.97 3.62
N ILE A 66 1.09 11.17 3.04
CA ILE A 66 1.25 11.43 1.61
C ILE A 66 2.59 12.13 1.39
N THR A 67 3.37 11.67 0.43
CA THR A 67 4.56 12.36 -0.08
C THR A 67 4.24 12.89 -1.47
N ILE A 68 4.47 14.19 -1.68
CA ILE A 68 4.12 14.89 -2.91
C ILE A 68 5.29 15.73 -3.41
N SER A 69 5.48 15.76 -4.73
CA SER A 69 6.44 16.64 -5.40
C SER A 69 5.93 18.08 -5.44
N GLU A 70 6.82 19.06 -5.33
CA GLU A 70 6.51 20.48 -5.50
C GLU A 70 5.80 20.81 -6.80
N ARG A 71 6.06 20.06 -7.88
CA ARG A 71 5.40 20.25 -9.19
C ARG A 71 3.90 20.02 -9.14
N LEU A 72 3.45 19.11 -8.28
CA LEU A 72 2.02 18.82 -8.13
C LEU A 72 1.32 19.84 -7.23
N ILE A 73 2.07 20.54 -6.37
CA ILE A 73 1.52 21.50 -5.40
C ILE A 73 1.06 22.79 -6.09
N ALA A 74 1.74 23.20 -7.17
CA ALA A 74 1.60 24.53 -7.76
C ALA A 74 0.18 24.91 -8.23
N ASN A 75 -0.69 23.93 -8.50
CA ASN A 75 -2.00 24.15 -9.11
C ASN A 75 -3.18 23.65 -8.27
N ILE A 76 -2.96 23.34 -6.99
CA ILE A 76 -4.01 22.78 -6.12
C ILE A 76 -3.99 23.44 -4.74
N ASP A 77 -5.18 23.66 -4.19
CA ASP A 77 -5.34 24.09 -2.80
C ASP A 77 -5.14 22.89 -1.87
N LEU A 78 -4.07 22.91 -1.09
CA LEU A 78 -3.73 21.91 -0.08
C LEU A 78 -3.97 22.42 1.35
N SER A 79 -4.90 23.36 1.52
CA SER A 79 -5.32 23.83 2.85
C SER A 79 -5.97 22.71 3.66
N ILE A 80 -5.80 22.73 4.98
CA ILE A 80 -6.43 21.76 5.88
C ILE A 80 -7.94 21.78 5.71
N GLY A 81 -8.54 20.59 5.53
CA GLY A 81 -9.97 20.42 5.30
C GLY A 81 -10.39 20.33 3.83
N THR A 82 -9.52 20.67 2.87
CA THR A 82 -9.78 20.48 1.44
C THR A 82 -9.92 19.01 1.10
N GLU A 83 -10.94 18.66 0.31
CA GLU A 83 -11.18 17.31 -0.18
C GLU A 83 -10.43 17.09 -1.51
N VAL A 84 -9.61 16.04 -1.55
CA VAL A 84 -8.77 15.73 -2.70
C VAL A 84 -8.83 14.26 -3.07
N ILE A 85 -8.56 13.97 -4.34
CA ILE A 85 -8.24 12.66 -4.86
C ILE A 85 -6.72 12.57 -5.02
N VAL A 86 -6.13 11.47 -4.58
CA VAL A 86 -4.70 11.17 -4.73
C VAL A 86 -4.54 9.85 -5.43
N ASP A 87 -3.93 9.86 -6.62
CA ASP A 87 -3.43 8.69 -7.30
C ASP A 87 -1.92 8.53 -7.08
N GLY A 88 -1.46 7.32 -6.83
CA GLY A 88 -0.04 7.14 -6.56
C GLY A 88 0.39 5.70 -6.36
N GLN A 89 1.42 5.54 -5.56
CA GLN A 89 2.02 4.25 -5.20
C GLN A 89 2.31 4.22 -3.70
N LEU A 90 2.07 3.08 -3.07
CA LEU A 90 2.46 2.89 -1.67
C LEU A 90 3.95 2.56 -1.61
N ARG A 91 4.71 3.39 -0.94
CA ARG A 91 6.17 3.28 -0.78
C ARG A 91 6.54 2.94 0.64
N SER A 92 7.68 2.28 0.78
CA SER A 92 8.26 1.98 2.08
C SER A 92 9.73 2.40 2.15
N TYR A 93 10.15 2.85 3.33
CA TYR A 93 11.55 3.12 3.64
C TYR A 93 11.82 2.92 5.12
N ASN A 94 13.08 2.65 5.46
CA ASN A 94 13.49 2.56 6.85
C ASN A 94 13.96 3.93 7.34
N LYS A 95 13.45 4.35 8.50
CA LYS A 95 13.89 5.56 9.20
C LYS A 95 14.38 5.20 10.59
N PHE A 96 15.56 5.69 10.95
CA PHE A 96 16.10 5.52 12.30
C PHE A 96 15.40 6.51 13.24
N ILE A 97 14.61 6.00 14.19
CA ILE A 97 13.83 6.79 15.15
C ILE A 97 13.96 6.13 16.53
N ASP A 98 14.29 6.90 17.55
CA ASP A 98 14.40 6.44 18.94
C ASP A 98 15.30 5.19 19.07
N GLY A 99 16.47 5.21 18.46
CA GLY A 99 17.48 4.14 18.58
C GLY A 99 17.14 2.86 17.80
N SER A 100 16.11 2.86 16.95
CA SER A 100 15.72 1.68 16.14
C SER A 100 15.31 2.05 14.72
N ASN A 101 15.54 1.12 13.78
CA ASN A 101 14.99 1.24 12.42
C ASN A 101 13.50 0.95 12.45
N LYS A 102 12.71 1.88 11.93
CA LYS A 102 11.26 1.74 11.77
C LYS A 102 10.91 1.76 10.29
N LEU A 103 10.09 0.81 9.88
CA LEU A 103 9.51 0.81 8.54
C LEU A 103 8.43 1.89 8.48
N ILE A 104 8.60 2.82 7.55
CA ILE A 104 7.65 3.90 7.28
C ILE A 104 6.96 3.60 5.96
N LEU A 105 5.64 3.70 5.94
CA LEU A 105 4.83 3.68 4.73
C LEU A 105 4.37 5.09 4.39
N THR A 106 4.41 5.43 3.12
CA THR A 106 3.88 6.69 2.58
C THR A 106 3.26 6.45 1.22
N VAL A 107 2.21 7.18 0.90
CA VAL A 107 1.67 7.21 -0.46
C VAL A 107 2.43 8.27 -1.24
N PHE A 108 3.20 7.83 -2.22
CA PHE A 108 3.90 8.71 -3.15
C PHE A 108 2.91 9.16 -4.24
N ALA A 109 2.43 10.38 -4.14
CA ALA A 109 1.48 10.96 -5.07
C ALA A 109 2.08 11.11 -6.47
N ARG A 110 1.37 10.66 -7.48
CA ARG A 110 1.66 10.86 -8.90
C ARG A 110 0.70 11.84 -9.55
N ASN A 111 -0.51 11.89 -9.02
CA ASN A 111 -1.52 12.87 -9.35
C ASN A 111 -2.26 13.29 -8.10
N ILE A 112 -2.73 14.52 -8.06
CA ILE A 112 -3.62 15.05 -7.03
C ILE A 112 -4.59 16.02 -7.69
N GLU A 113 -5.87 15.90 -7.35
CA GLU A 113 -6.92 16.76 -7.89
C GLU A 113 -8.03 17.02 -6.86
N PRO A 114 -8.81 18.09 -6.99
CA PRO A 114 -9.94 18.35 -6.10
C PRO A 114 -10.98 17.23 -6.20
N CYS A 115 -11.48 16.76 -5.06
CA CYS A 115 -12.59 15.81 -5.01
C CYS A 115 -13.92 16.55 -5.07
N LEU A 116 -14.55 16.56 -6.26
CA LEU A 116 -15.84 17.21 -6.48
C LEU A 116 -17.03 16.31 -6.10
N GLU A 117 -16.86 15.01 -6.22
CA GLU A 117 -17.87 14.00 -5.90
C GLU A 117 -17.19 12.78 -5.29
N ARG A 118 -17.68 12.32 -4.15
CA ARG A 118 -17.11 11.15 -3.47
C ARG A 118 -17.53 9.85 -4.14
N SER A 119 -16.57 8.95 -4.33
CA SER A 119 -16.84 7.59 -4.78
C SER A 119 -17.37 6.71 -3.64
N LYS A 120 -17.87 5.53 -4.00
CA LYS A 120 -18.25 4.49 -3.01
C LYS A 120 -17.03 3.85 -2.34
N ASN A 121 -15.88 3.89 -2.99
CA ASN A 121 -14.65 3.25 -2.54
C ASN A 121 -13.52 4.29 -2.47
N PRO A 122 -13.42 5.05 -1.39
CA PRO A 122 -12.43 6.14 -1.26
C PRO A 122 -11.00 5.65 -1.00
N ASN A 123 -10.74 4.35 -0.97
CA ASN A 123 -9.45 3.78 -0.63
C ASN A 123 -9.29 2.42 -1.32
N GLU A 124 -8.57 2.43 -2.43
CA GLU A 124 -8.30 1.24 -3.22
C GLU A 124 -6.81 1.11 -3.49
N ILE A 125 -6.27 -0.09 -3.32
CA ILE A 125 -4.89 -0.41 -3.66
C ILE A 125 -4.82 -1.72 -4.42
N PHE A 126 -3.94 -1.74 -5.43
CA PHE A 126 -3.50 -2.92 -6.12
C PHE A 126 -1.99 -3.08 -5.96
N LEU A 127 -1.54 -4.28 -5.59
CA LEU A 127 -0.14 -4.66 -5.51
C LEU A 127 0.09 -5.98 -6.24
N ASP A 128 1.16 -6.03 -7.01
CA ASP A 128 1.73 -7.26 -7.58
C ASP A 128 3.15 -7.39 -7.05
N GLY A 129 3.41 -8.43 -6.26
CA GLY A 129 4.67 -8.56 -5.53
C GLY A 129 4.93 -9.98 -5.06
N TYR A 130 6.08 -10.15 -4.43
CA TYR A 130 6.56 -11.45 -3.98
C TYR A 130 6.47 -11.57 -2.47
N ILE A 131 6.11 -12.74 -1.98
CA ILE A 131 6.18 -13.06 -0.56
C ILE A 131 7.64 -13.12 -0.15
N CYS A 132 8.06 -12.24 0.75
CA CYS A 132 9.47 -12.17 1.17
C CYS A 132 9.72 -12.72 2.58
N LYS A 133 8.66 -13.09 3.30
CA LYS A 133 8.71 -13.76 4.59
C LYS A 133 7.53 -14.72 4.70
N GLU A 134 7.72 -15.85 5.38
CA GLU A 134 6.67 -16.83 5.59
C GLU A 134 5.42 -16.18 6.19
N PRO A 135 4.22 -16.39 5.59
CA PRO A 135 2.98 -15.86 6.11
C PRO A 135 2.69 -16.38 7.51
N VAL A 136 2.26 -15.50 8.41
CA VAL A 136 1.95 -15.86 9.79
C VAL A 136 0.44 -15.91 9.98
N TYR A 137 -0.11 -17.14 9.92
CA TYR A 137 -1.53 -17.37 10.23
C TYR A 137 -1.76 -17.39 11.73
N ARG A 138 -2.83 -16.76 12.19
CA ARG A 138 -3.26 -16.77 13.58
C ARG A 138 -4.75 -16.47 13.73
N THR A 139 -5.32 -16.86 14.86
CA THR A 139 -6.69 -16.48 15.24
C THR A 139 -6.64 -15.37 16.28
N THR A 140 -7.43 -14.32 16.06
CA THR A 140 -7.56 -13.23 17.04
C THR A 140 -8.31 -13.68 18.28
N PRO A 141 -8.21 -12.96 19.44
CA PRO A 141 -9.00 -13.27 20.63
C PRO A 141 -10.51 -13.29 20.39
N PHE A 142 -11.00 -12.64 19.36
CA PHE A 142 -12.41 -12.63 18.94
C PHE A 142 -12.77 -13.73 17.93
N GLY A 143 -11.91 -14.73 17.74
CA GLY A 143 -12.15 -15.86 16.83
C GLY A 143 -12.01 -15.54 15.34
N ARG A 144 -11.47 -14.37 14.95
CA ARG A 144 -11.24 -14.04 13.53
C ARG A 144 -9.93 -14.60 13.04
N GLU A 145 -9.97 -15.34 11.95
CA GLU A 145 -8.78 -15.85 11.25
C GLU A 145 -8.11 -14.73 10.47
N ILE A 146 -6.81 -14.57 10.68
CA ILE A 146 -5.98 -13.57 9.97
C ILE A 146 -4.64 -14.18 9.58
N ALA A 147 -4.02 -13.60 8.55
CA ALA A 147 -2.63 -13.89 8.21
C ALA A 147 -1.88 -12.58 7.94
N ASP A 148 -0.74 -12.43 8.60
CA ASP A 148 0.19 -11.33 8.35
C ASP A 148 1.14 -11.77 7.21
N VAL A 149 1.18 -10.99 6.13
CA VAL A 149 2.00 -11.26 4.94
C VAL A 149 2.86 -10.03 4.63
N LEU A 150 4.15 -10.24 4.37
CA LEU A 150 5.05 -9.18 3.95
C LEU A 150 5.34 -9.34 2.45
N LEU A 151 4.96 -8.34 1.65
CA LEU A 151 5.18 -8.30 0.21
C LEU A 151 6.40 -7.47 -0.13
N ALA A 152 7.26 -7.98 -1.02
CA ALA A 152 8.26 -7.21 -1.73
C ALA A 152 7.69 -6.82 -3.10
N VAL A 153 7.41 -5.54 -3.30
CA VAL A 153 6.92 -4.98 -4.55
C VAL A 153 8.07 -4.30 -5.29
N ASN A 154 8.39 -4.81 -6.47
CA ASN A 154 9.55 -4.36 -7.23
C ASN A 154 9.38 -2.92 -7.72
N ARG A 155 10.49 -2.18 -7.72
CA ARG A 155 10.63 -0.84 -8.25
C ARG A 155 11.70 -0.80 -9.34
N ALA A 156 11.73 0.30 -10.10
CA ALA A 156 12.86 0.61 -10.96
C ALA A 156 14.19 0.61 -10.17
N TYR A 157 15.28 0.37 -10.88
CA TYR A 157 16.65 0.38 -10.33
C TYR A 157 16.90 -0.67 -9.24
N ASN A 158 16.34 -1.88 -9.38
CA ASN A 158 16.51 -3.01 -8.46
C ASN A 158 16.20 -2.69 -6.99
N LYS A 159 15.26 -1.80 -6.74
CA LYS A 159 14.73 -1.52 -5.41
C LYS A 159 13.41 -2.23 -5.21
N SER A 160 13.02 -2.43 -3.96
CA SER A 160 11.71 -2.98 -3.60
C SER A 160 11.11 -2.20 -2.44
N ASP A 161 9.78 -2.10 -2.45
CA ASP A 161 9.00 -1.66 -1.30
C ASP A 161 8.56 -2.89 -0.52
N TYR A 162 8.80 -2.90 0.79
CA TYR A 162 8.35 -3.96 1.70
C TYR A 162 7.05 -3.51 2.36
N ILE A 163 5.95 -4.13 1.95
CA ILE A 163 4.62 -3.69 2.33
C ILE A 163 3.96 -4.74 3.24
N PRO A 164 3.74 -4.42 4.52
CA PRO A 164 2.94 -5.26 5.41
C PRO A 164 1.50 -5.33 4.90
N THR A 165 0.97 -6.54 4.83
CA THR A 165 -0.41 -6.79 4.44
C THR A 165 -1.08 -7.73 5.43
N ILE A 166 -2.40 -7.63 5.58
CA ILE A 166 -3.20 -8.50 6.42
C ILE A 166 -4.35 -9.11 5.62
N ALA A 167 -4.41 -10.43 5.62
CA ALA A 167 -5.49 -11.22 5.03
C ALA A 167 -6.48 -11.68 6.10
N TRP A 168 -7.76 -11.81 5.74
CA TRP A 168 -8.85 -12.16 6.64
C TRP A 168 -9.62 -13.39 6.16
N GLY A 169 -10.08 -14.24 7.07
CA GLY A 169 -10.97 -15.37 6.81
C GLY A 169 -10.45 -16.29 5.71
N ARG A 170 -11.19 -16.44 4.60
CA ARG A 170 -10.80 -17.31 3.49
C ARG A 170 -9.42 -16.95 2.92
N ASN A 171 -9.11 -15.66 2.78
CA ASN A 171 -7.81 -15.22 2.27
C ASN A 171 -6.68 -15.58 3.25
N SER A 172 -6.92 -15.53 4.58
CA SER A 172 -5.91 -15.93 5.56
C SER A 172 -5.63 -17.44 5.54
N ARG A 173 -6.64 -18.25 5.31
CA ARG A 173 -6.46 -19.70 5.10
C ARG A 173 -5.67 -20.01 3.83
N PHE A 174 -5.94 -19.26 2.75
CA PHE A 174 -5.18 -19.38 1.51
C PHE A 174 -3.70 -19.05 1.70
N CYS A 175 -3.37 -18.06 2.56
CA CYS A 175 -2.00 -17.71 2.86
C CYS A 175 -1.17 -18.88 3.43
N GLN A 176 -1.79 -19.90 4.05
CA GLN A 176 -1.09 -21.08 4.57
C GLN A 176 -0.53 -21.99 3.46
N SER A 177 -1.02 -21.86 2.23
CA SER A 177 -0.51 -22.59 1.06
C SER A 177 0.58 -21.82 0.29
N LEU A 178 0.93 -20.62 0.73
CA LEU A 178 1.89 -19.76 0.05
C LEU A 178 3.27 -19.88 0.69
N ASN A 179 4.30 -19.80 -0.14
CA ASN A 179 5.70 -19.89 0.25
C ASN A 179 6.45 -18.58 -0.04
N VAL A 180 7.59 -18.40 0.61
CA VAL A 180 8.54 -17.34 0.26
C VAL A 180 8.95 -17.48 -1.20
N GLY A 181 8.90 -16.38 -1.95
CA GLY A 181 9.18 -16.33 -3.38
C GLY A 181 7.95 -16.47 -4.27
N ASP A 182 6.79 -16.86 -3.74
CA ASP A 182 5.55 -16.86 -4.51
C ASP A 182 5.18 -15.43 -4.94
N ASN A 183 4.82 -15.27 -6.22
CA ASN A 183 4.27 -14.03 -6.73
C ASN A 183 2.76 -14.02 -6.51
N ILE A 184 2.26 -12.96 -5.89
CA ILE A 184 0.84 -12.76 -5.65
C ILE A 184 0.37 -11.38 -6.06
N ARG A 185 -0.87 -11.29 -6.50
CA ARG A 185 -1.60 -10.05 -6.69
C ARG A 185 -2.60 -9.86 -5.58
N VAL A 186 -2.65 -8.67 -5.03
CA VAL A 186 -3.60 -8.31 -3.97
C VAL A 186 -4.35 -7.04 -4.31
N TRP A 187 -5.63 -7.03 -3.97
CA TRP A 187 -6.51 -5.86 -3.99
C TRP A 187 -6.99 -5.62 -2.58
N GLY A 188 -7.08 -4.36 -2.19
CA GLY A 188 -7.48 -4.03 -0.84
C GLY A 188 -7.51 -2.53 -0.60
N ARG A 189 -7.26 -2.16 0.65
CA ARG A 189 -7.17 -0.76 1.08
C ARG A 189 -6.00 -0.58 2.04
N VAL A 190 -5.40 0.58 2.07
CA VAL A 190 -4.43 0.95 3.10
C VAL A 190 -5.19 1.35 4.37
N GLN A 191 -4.75 0.85 5.50
CA GLN A 191 -5.36 1.18 6.79
C GLN A 191 -4.31 1.53 7.84
N SER A 192 -4.73 2.37 8.78
CA SER A 192 -4.04 2.62 10.03
C SER A 192 -4.69 1.81 11.15
N ARG A 193 -3.88 1.24 12.04
CA ARG A 193 -4.36 0.48 13.19
C ARG A 193 -3.59 0.87 14.44
N GLU A 194 -4.32 1.36 15.44
CA GLU A 194 -3.72 1.52 16.77
C GLU A 194 -3.48 0.17 17.41
N TYR A 195 -2.32 0.03 18.04
CA TYR A 195 -1.99 -1.11 18.88
C TYR A 195 -1.21 -0.68 20.12
N GLN A 196 -1.33 -1.47 21.15
CA GLN A 196 -0.58 -1.26 22.38
C GLN A 196 0.72 -2.07 22.33
N LYS A 197 1.85 -1.41 22.57
CA LYS A 197 3.14 -2.07 22.73
C LYS A 197 3.56 -1.97 24.20
N LYS A 198 3.72 -3.12 24.85
CA LYS A 198 4.30 -3.21 26.18
C LYS A 198 5.78 -2.84 26.09
N VAL A 199 6.22 -1.82 26.79
CA VAL A 199 7.61 -1.34 26.85
C VAL A 199 8.31 -1.86 28.09
N SER A 200 7.55 -1.97 29.21
CA SER A 200 7.98 -2.58 30.47
C SER A 200 6.79 -3.29 31.13
N ASP A 201 6.98 -3.87 32.30
CA ASP A 201 5.87 -4.52 33.02
C ASP A 201 4.78 -3.55 33.48
N THR A 202 5.09 -2.27 33.58
CA THR A 202 4.18 -1.23 34.04
C THR A 202 3.82 -0.21 32.97
N GLU A 203 4.50 -0.23 31.80
CA GLU A 203 4.33 0.79 30.78
C GLU A 203 3.87 0.19 29.45
N THR A 204 2.78 0.72 28.94
CA THR A 204 2.23 0.39 27.61
C THR A 204 2.06 1.66 26.82
N ILE A 205 2.63 1.70 25.61
CA ILE A 205 2.51 2.84 24.68
C ILE A 205 1.59 2.48 23.53
N LYS A 206 0.75 3.43 23.11
CA LYS A 206 -0.04 3.33 21.89
C LYS A 206 0.85 3.60 20.69
N LYS A 207 0.75 2.77 19.67
CA LYS A 207 1.42 2.94 18.37
C LYS A 207 0.44 2.76 17.24
N ILE A 208 0.74 3.36 16.09
CA ILE A 208 0.00 3.19 14.86
C ILE A 208 0.83 2.30 13.92
N ALA A 209 0.23 1.23 13.43
CA ALA A 209 0.74 0.43 12.33
C ALA A 209 -0.04 0.77 11.07
N TYR A 210 0.68 0.82 9.97
CA TYR A 210 0.10 0.96 8.63
C TYR A 210 0.28 -0.36 7.89
N GLU A 211 -0.78 -0.81 7.23
CA GLU A 211 -0.81 -2.09 6.54
C GLU A 211 -1.84 -2.06 5.41
N VAL A 212 -1.75 -2.98 4.46
CA VAL A 212 -2.78 -3.19 3.44
C VAL A 212 -3.72 -4.29 3.90
N SER A 213 -4.99 -3.96 4.09
CA SER A 213 -6.05 -4.93 4.35
C SER A 213 -6.52 -5.54 3.03
N ILE A 214 -6.25 -6.83 2.83
CA ILE A 214 -6.54 -7.56 1.60
C ILE A 214 -8.03 -7.90 1.52
N SER A 215 -8.69 -7.47 0.44
CA SER A 215 -10.06 -7.87 0.10
C SER A 215 -10.09 -9.05 -0.87
N LYS A 216 -9.15 -9.08 -1.84
CA LYS A 216 -8.96 -10.16 -2.82
C LYS A 216 -7.48 -10.42 -3.01
N MET A 217 -7.12 -11.68 -3.23
CA MET A 217 -5.76 -12.07 -3.60
C MET A 217 -5.77 -13.27 -4.54
N GLU A 218 -4.72 -13.39 -5.34
CA GLU A 218 -4.49 -14.53 -6.23
C GLU A 218 -2.98 -14.80 -6.34
N LYS A 219 -2.62 -16.07 -6.46
CA LYS A 219 -1.25 -16.48 -6.80
C LYS A 219 -1.07 -16.38 -8.31
N VAL A 220 0.03 -15.78 -8.74
CA VAL A 220 0.42 -15.75 -10.15
C VAL A 220 1.14 -17.06 -10.46
N GLU A 221 0.54 -17.87 -11.33
CA GLU A 221 1.21 -19.09 -11.81
C GLU A 221 2.38 -18.68 -12.70
N GLY A 222 3.59 -19.20 -12.41
CA GLY A 222 4.76 -19.06 -13.27
C GLY A 222 4.52 -19.84 -14.57
N ASP A 223 4.89 -19.27 -15.72
CA ASP A 223 4.93 -20.03 -16.97
C ASP A 223 5.99 -21.14 -16.86
N ASN A 224 5.54 -22.35 -16.51
CA ASN A 224 6.36 -23.58 -16.62
C ASN A 224 6.41 -24.07 -18.09
N SER A 225 6.57 -23.15 -19.05
CA SER A 225 6.76 -23.50 -20.46
C SER A 225 8.20 -23.30 -20.89
N SER A 226 9.13 -24.08 -20.30
CA SER A 226 10.42 -24.34 -20.94
C SER A 226 11.15 -25.45 -20.15
N ASN A 227 10.88 -26.72 -20.50
CA ASN A 227 11.84 -27.83 -20.48
C ASN A 227 11.12 -29.17 -20.74
N GLU A 228 10.61 -29.35 -21.95
CA GLU A 228 10.44 -30.66 -22.57
C GLU A 228 10.67 -30.50 -24.08
N GLU A 229 11.94 -30.32 -24.48
CA GLU A 229 12.39 -30.66 -25.81
C GLU A 229 13.93 -30.89 -25.72
N GLY A 230 14.35 -32.14 -25.71
CA GLY A 230 15.76 -32.44 -25.83
C GLY A 230 16.17 -33.78 -25.28
N ALA A 231 15.46 -34.86 -25.65
CA ALA A 231 16.00 -36.23 -25.56
C ALA A 231 15.40 -37.13 -26.67
N VAL A 232 16.00 -37.06 -27.82
CA VAL A 232 16.03 -38.18 -28.79
C VAL A 232 17.47 -38.30 -29.30
#